data_194bda40e854f2f5b06d905e1f1ed945
#
_entry.id   194bda40e854f2f5b06d905e1f1ed945
#
_cell.length_a   1.000
_cell.length_b   1.000
_cell.length_c   1.000
_cell.angle_alpha   90.00
_cell.angle_beta   90.00
_cell.angle_gamma   90.00
#
_symmetry.space_group_name_H-M   'P 1'
#
loop_
_entity.id
_entity.type
_entity.pdbx_description
1 polymer ?
#
loop_
_entity_poly.entity_id
_entity_poly.type
_entity_poly.pdbx_seq_one_letter_code
_entity_poly.pdbx_strand_id
1 'polypeptide(L)'
;MPSECKLMLLDEPISALDLANQNTVLSLLQQWVKEHRLTVILTTHQPNHVVAVVNKVLLMNKQNLLFGQTDDVLTAENLTQLFHLPMLVQEAHYQNHEFTHFVPVYDSVLSGFYRIKKC
;
A
#
# COMPACT_ATOMS: atom_id res chain seq x y z
N MET A 1 -13.22 24.14 22.57
CA MET A 1 -13.79 23.50 21.40
C MET A 1 -13.64 22.03 21.45
N PRO A 2 -14.71 21.40 21.31
CA PRO A 2 -14.60 19.97 21.18
C PRO A 2 -13.74 19.59 20.02
N SER A 3 -13.17 18.48 20.16
CA SER A 3 -12.36 17.86 19.17
C SER A 3 -13.14 17.72 17.87
N GLU A 4 -12.83 18.56 16.94
CA GLU A 4 -13.33 18.40 15.59
C GLU A 4 -12.47 17.40 14.87
N CYS A 5 -13.10 16.42 14.25
CA CYS A 5 -12.40 15.52 13.37
C CYS A 5 -12.12 16.25 12.07
N LYS A 6 -10.84 16.37 11.74
CA LYS A 6 -10.44 16.97 10.47
C LYS A 6 -10.25 15.88 9.44
N LEU A 7 -10.58 16.19 8.22
CA LEU A 7 -10.41 15.29 7.09
C LEU A 7 -9.38 15.88 6.13
N MET A 8 -8.41 15.06 5.76
CA MET A 8 -7.39 15.41 4.77
C MET A 8 -7.48 14.45 3.60
N LEU A 9 -7.57 15.00 2.40
CA LEU A 9 -7.61 14.21 1.16
C LEU A 9 -6.31 14.44 0.42
N LEU A 10 -5.62 13.36 0.09
CA LEU A 10 -4.33 13.41 -0.60
C LEU A 10 -4.37 12.52 -1.84
N ASP A 11 -3.96 13.06 -2.97
CA ASP A 11 -3.90 12.32 -4.22
C ASP A 11 -2.45 11.96 -4.52
N GLU A 12 -2.15 10.67 -4.42
CA GLU A 12 -0.82 10.11 -4.65
C GLU A 12 0.30 10.91 -3.98
N PRO A 13 0.24 11.10 -2.67
CA PRO A 13 1.13 12.06 -1.99
C PRO A 13 2.60 11.66 -2.01
N ILE A 14 2.91 10.39 -2.29
CA ILE A 14 4.29 9.90 -2.22
C ILE A 14 4.82 9.38 -3.55
N SER A 15 4.04 9.45 -4.62
CA SER A 15 4.40 8.80 -5.89
C SER A 15 5.67 9.36 -6.54
N ALA A 16 5.97 10.62 -6.32
CA ALA A 16 7.14 11.28 -6.91
C ALA A 16 8.33 11.36 -5.96
N LEU A 17 8.23 10.78 -4.78
CA LEU A 17 9.26 10.87 -3.76
C LEU A 17 10.20 9.66 -3.78
N ASP A 18 11.44 9.87 -3.40
CA ASP A 18 12.35 8.76 -3.16
C ASP A 18 11.95 8.01 -1.87
N LEU A 19 12.58 6.86 -1.63
CA LEU A 19 12.18 5.98 -0.53
C LEU A 19 12.31 6.64 0.84
N ALA A 20 13.38 7.40 1.07
CA ALA A 20 13.58 8.06 2.35
C ALA A 20 12.52 9.12 2.60
N ASN A 21 12.18 9.90 1.57
CA ASN A 21 11.15 10.92 1.68
C ASN A 21 9.75 10.31 1.80
N GLN A 22 9.47 9.20 1.13
CA GLN A 22 8.22 8.47 1.33
C GLN A 22 8.06 8.07 2.79
N ASN A 23 9.11 7.53 3.38
CA ASN A 23 9.10 7.13 4.77
C ASN A 23 8.81 8.31 5.69
N THR A 24 9.44 9.44 5.43
CA THR A 24 9.24 10.66 6.22
C THR A 24 7.79 11.13 6.15
N VAL A 25 7.21 11.19 4.96
CA VAL A 25 5.82 11.64 4.78
C VAL A 25 4.83 10.71 5.47
N LEU A 26 5.00 9.40 5.28
CA LEU A 26 4.09 8.43 5.90
C LEU A 26 4.17 8.49 7.42
N SER A 27 5.36 8.65 7.97
CA SER A 27 5.55 8.78 9.42
C SER A 27 4.88 10.04 9.96
N LEU A 28 5.01 11.15 9.26
CA LEU A 28 4.35 12.41 9.65
C LEU A 28 2.83 12.27 9.61
N LEU A 29 2.30 11.64 8.58
CA LEU A 29 0.85 11.44 8.49
C LEU A 29 0.33 10.57 9.63
N GLN A 30 1.03 9.50 9.97
CA GLN A 30 0.65 8.66 11.10
C GLN A 30 0.67 9.43 12.41
N GLN A 31 1.69 10.26 12.60
CA GLN A 31 1.83 11.06 13.80
C GLN A 31 0.67 12.06 13.92
N TRP A 32 0.37 12.75 12.83
CA TRP A 32 -0.72 13.74 12.81
C TRP A 32 -2.08 13.11 13.05
N VAL A 33 -2.32 11.93 12.49
CA VAL A 33 -3.56 11.20 12.75
C VAL A 33 -3.73 10.94 14.25
N LYS A 34 -2.66 10.54 14.93
CA LYS A 34 -2.72 10.27 16.36
C LYS A 34 -2.87 11.53 17.20
N GLU A 35 -2.14 12.59 16.86
CA GLU A 35 -2.07 13.78 17.69
C GLU A 35 -3.24 14.73 17.49
N HIS A 36 -3.80 14.78 16.27
CA HIS A 36 -4.79 15.79 15.92
C HIS A 36 -6.15 15.23 15.54
N ARG A 37 -6.38 13.95 15.78
CA ARG A 37 -7.61 13.26 15.37
C ARG A 37 -7.92 13.47 13.90
N LEU A 38 -6.88 13.44 13.10
CA LEU A 38 -6.98 13.64 11.69
C LEU A 38 -7.40 12.33 11.01
N THR A 39 -8.37 12.41 10.12
CA THR A 39 -8.69 11.33 9.21
C THR A 39 -8.03 11.62 7.88
N VAL A 40 -7.23 10.70 7.39
CA VAL A 40 -6.54 10.86 6.11
C VAL A 40 -7.08 9.84 5.12
N ILE A 41 -7.47 10.34 3.95
CA ILE A 41 -7.81 9.51 2.81
C ILE A 41 -6.79 9.82 1.73
N LEU A 42 -6.07 8.81 1.28
CA LEU A 42 -5.09 9.01 0.22
C LEU A 42 -5.32 8.01 -0.90
N THR A 43 -4.92 8.40 -2.09
CA THR A 43 -4.95 7.51 -3.25
C THR A 43 -3.54 7.05 -3.58
N THR A 44 -3.42 5.85 -4.10
CA THR A 44 -2.15 5.31 -4.56
C THR A 44 -2.38 4.17 -5.53
N HIS A 45 -1.42 3.96 -6.44
CA HIS A 45 -1.38 2.77 -7.29
C HIS A 45 -0.46 1.70 -6.73
N GLN A 46 0.19 1.96 -5.60
CA GLN A 46 1.21 1.08 -5.06
C GLN A 46 0.80 0.59 -3.67
N PRO A 47 0.20 -0.60 -3.59
CA PRO A 47 -0.25 -1.10 -2.29
C PRO A 47 0.87 -1.25 -1.26
N ASN A 48 2.09 -1.53 -1.72
CA ASN A 48 3.23 -1.67 -0.81
C ASN A 48 3.58 -0.38 -0.07
N HIS A 49 3.22 0.78 -0.64
CA HIS A 49 3.49 2.06 0.01
C HIS A 49 2.69 2.25 1.29
N VAL A 50 1.50 1.66 1.34
CA VAL A 50 0.54 2.01 2.39
C VAL A 50 0.09 0.84 3.24
N VAL A 51 0.39 -0.41 2.84
CA VAL A 51 -0.12 -1.59 3.52
C VAL A 51 0.18 -1.59 5.02
N ALA A 52 1.32 -1.05 5.42
CA ALA A 52 1.73 -1.04 6.82
C ALA A 52 1.14 0.13 7.63
N VAL A 53 0.57 1.13 6.97
CA VAL A 53 0.17 2.37 7.64
C VAL A 53 -1.33 2.64 7.60
N VAL A 54 -2.06 2.03 6.67
CA VAL A 54 -3.51 2.26 6.57
C VAL A 54 -4.28 1.16 7.26
N ASN A 55 -5.41 1.52 7.84
CA ASN A 55 -6.27 0.56 8.52
C ASN A 55 -7.46 0.11 7.69
N LYS A 56 -7.86 0.91 6.71
CA LYS A 56 -8.95 0.56 5.80
C LYS A 56 -8.56 0.87 4.37
N VAL A 57 -9.06 0.08 3.45
CA VAL A 57 -8.73 0.17 2.04
C VAL A 57 -9.99 0.10 1.20
N LEU A 58 -10.03 0.92 0.17
CA LEU A 58 -11.02 0.81 -0.89
C LEU A 58 -10.28 0.47 -2.19
N LEU A 59 -10.49 -0.72 -2.70
CA LEU A 59 -9.99 -1.11 -4.02
C LEU A 59 -11.03 -0.77 -5.07
N MET A 60 -10.61 -0.07 -6.10
CA MET A 60 -11.49 0.37 -7.17
C MET A 60 -10.94 -0.05 -8.52
N ASN A 61 -11.78 -0.67 -9.32
CA ASN A 61 -11.52 -0.83 -10.74
C ASN A 61 -12.83 -0.53 -11.49
N LYS A 62 -12.82 -0.69 -12.81
CA LYS A 62 -13.99 -0.34 -13.62
C LYS A 62 -15.23 -1.18 -13.30
N GLN A 63 -15.05 -2.33 -12.66
CA GLN A 63 -16.13 -3.31 -12.47
C GLN A 63 -16.48 -3.53 -11.01
N ASN A 64 -15.55 -3.31 -10.09
CA ASN A 64 -15.74 -3.68 -8.69
C ASN A 64 -15.25 -2.63 -7.72
N LEU A 65 -15.92 -2.56 -6.58
CA LEU A 65 -15.50 -1.81 -5.42
C LEU A 65 -15.42 -2.77 -4.25
N LEU A 66 -14.28 -2.78 -3.56
CA LEU A 66 -14.11 -3.57 -2.33
C LEU A 66 -13.63 -2.66 -1.23
N PHE A 67 -14.34 -2.62 -0.13
CA PHE A 67 -14.00 -1.78 1.01
C PHE A 67 -13.96 -2.61 2.29
N GLY A 68 -12.98 -2.38 3.13
CA GLY A 68 -12.88 -3.05 4.41
C GLY A 68 -11.55 -2.84 5.08
N GLN A 69 -11.27 -3.67 6.07
CA GLN A 69 -9.98 -3.66 6.75
C GLN A 69 -8.87 -4.03 5.79
N THR A 70 -7.70 -3.45 6.02
CA THR A 70 -6.54 -3.65 5.14
C THR A 70 -6.25 -5.13 4.92
N ASP A 71 -6.22 -5.92 5.99
CA ASP A 71 -5.89 -7.34 5.89
C ASP A 71 -6.94 -8.16 5.14
N ASP A 72 -8.19 -7.72 5.17
CA ASP A 72 -9.28 -8.42 4.49
C ASP A 72 -9.35 -8.06 3.01
N VAL A 73 -8.96 -6.87 2.65
CA VAL A 73 -9.09 -6.34 1.28
C VAL A 73 -7.82 -6.53 0.46
N LEU A 74 -6.65 -6.27 1.05
CA LEU A 74 -5.39 -6.42 0.34
C LEU A 74 -4.90 -7.87 0.41
N THR A 75 -5.49 -8.69 -0.43
CA THR A 75 -5.13 -10.10 -0.58
C THR A 75 -4.54 -10.34 -1.97
N ALA A 76 -3.80 -11.44 -2.11
CA ALA A 76 -3.25 -11.83 -3.40
C ALA A 76 -4.36 -11.95 -4.45
N GLU A 77 -5.49 -12.52 -4.08
CA GLU A 77 -6.61 -12.72 -4.99
C GLU A 77 -7.20 -11.40 -5.46
N ASN A 78 -7.48 -10.49 -4.54
CA ASN A 78 -8.08 -9.20 -4.88
C ASN A 78 -7.13 -8.35 -5.72
N LEU A 79 -5.85 -8.36 -5.40
CA LEU A 79 -4.87 -7.60 -6.16
C LEU A 79 -4.63 -8.19 -7.54
N THR A 80 -4.68 -9.52 -7.66
CA THR A 80 -4.59 -10.18 -8.96
C THR A 80 -5.74 -9.73 -9.86
N GLN A 81 -6.95 -9.66 -9.34
CA GLN A 81 -8.10 -9.19 -10.10
C GLN A 81 -7.98 -7.71 -10.45
N LEU A 82 -7.48 -6.89 -9.53
CA LEU A 82 -7.35 -5.47 -9.75
C LEU A 82 -6.32 -5.14 -10.83
N PHE A 83 -5.17 -5.77 -10.78
CA PHE A 83 -4.05 -5.46 -11.68
C PHE A 83 -4.01 -6.33 -12.93
N HIS A 84 -4.88 -7.33 -13.05
CA HIS A 84 -4.90 -8.27 -14.18
C HIS A 84 -3.56 -8.98 -14.38
N LEU A 85 -2.90 -9.26 -13.27
CA LEU A 85 -1.59 -9.90 -13.23
C LEU A 85 -1.48 -10.68 -11.93
N PRO A 86 -0.95 -11.91 -11.95
CA PRO A 86 -0.80 -12.64 -10.69
C PRO A 86 0.02 -11.84 -9.67
N MET A 87 -0.51 -11.77 -8.47
CA MET A 87 0.14 -11.07 -7.36
C MET A 87 0.40 -12.07 -6.23
N LEU A 88 1.58 -12.00 -5.67
CA LEU A 88 1.97 -12.81 -4.52
C LEU A 88 2.05 -11.94 -3.28
N VAL A 89 1.72 -12.52 -2.15
CA VAL A 89 1.93 -11.91 -0.83
C VAL A 89 3.13 -12.58 -0.20
N GLN A 90 4.10 -11.79 0.21
CA GLN A 90 5.29 -12.26 0.90
C GLN A 90 5.40 -11.59 2.25
N GLU A 91 5.88 -12.37 3.23
CA GLU A 91 6.22 -11.83 4.55
C GLU A 91 7.73 -11.71 4.63
N ALA A 92 8.20 -10.55 5.04
CA ALA A 92 9.61 -10.28 5.25
C ALA A 92 9.84 -9.89 6.71
N HIS A 93 11.04 -10.17 7.21
CA HIS A 93 11.39 -9.93 8.61
C HIS A 93 12.60 -9.02 8.70
N TYR A 94 12.54 -8.07 9.62
CA TYR A 94 13.65 -7.19 9.91
C TYR A 94 13.57 -6.75 11.37
N GLN A 95 14.60 -7.05 12.14
CA GLN A 95 14.69 -6.65 13.56
C GLN A 95 13.42 -6.96 14.36
N ASN A 96 12.93 -8.20 14.29
CA ASN A 96 11.71 -8.66 14.97
C ASN A 96 10.41 -8.02 14.47
N HIS A 97 10.45 -7.33 13.35
CA HIS A 97 9.27 -6.80 12.69
C HIS A 97 8.93 -7.64 11.47
N GLU A 98 7.64 -7.86 11.26
CA GLU A 98 7.16 -8.53 10.05
C GLU A 98 6.57 -7.51 9.11
N PHE A 99 6.86 -7.67 7.82
CA PHE A 99 6.40 -6.78 6.76
C PHE A 99 5.69 -7.58 5.70
N THR A 100 4.51 -7.13 5.32
CA THR A 100 3.77 -7.69 4.19
C THR A 100 4.18 -6.96 2.91
N HIS A 101 4.46 -7.73 1.88
CA HIS A 101 4.91 -7.19 0.60
C HIS A 101 4.18 -7.88 -0.54
N PHE A 102 3.70 -7.11 -1.50
CA PHE A 102 3.00 -7.63 -2.67
C PHE A 102 3.92 -7.60 -3.87
N VAL A 103 4.02 -8.72 -4.57
CA VAL A 103 4.97 -8.89 -5.66
C VAL A 103 4.22 -9.31 -6.93
N PRO A 104 4.33 -8.54 -8.02
CA PRO A 104 3.74 -8.95 -9.27
C PRO A 104 4.56 -10.07 -9.91
N VAL A 105 3.85 -11.01 -10.55
CA VAL A 105 4.49 -12.11 -11.27
C VAL A 105 4.32 -11.83 -12.76
N TYR A 106 5.40 -11.38 -13.38
CA TYR A 106 5.40 -11.03 -14.80
C TYR A 106 5.57 -12.26 -15.68
N ASP A 107 5.00 -12.24 -16.85
CA ASP A 107 5.10 -13.35 -17.80
C ASP A 107 6.54 -13.70 -18.15
N SER A 108 7.41 -12.71 -18.21
CA SER A 108 8.83 -12.94 -18.48
C SER A 108 9.49 -13.81 -17.43
N VAL A 109 9.04 -13.71 -16.17
CA VAL A 109 9.55 -14.54 -15.08
C VAL A 109 9.03 -15.98 -15.24
N LEU A 110 7.74 -16.13 -15.56
CA LEU A 110 7.13 -17.43 -15.74
C LEU A 110 7.69 -18.17 -16.94
N SER A 111 8.01 -17.46 -18.01
CA SER A 111 8.57 -18.06 -19.21
C SER A 111 10.04 -18.43 -19.06
N GLY A 112 10.68 -18.04 -17.96
CA GLY A 112 12.11 -18.28 -17.75
C GLY A 112 12.98 -17.50 -18.71
N PHE A 113 12.49 -16.38 -19.21
CA PHE A 113 13.12 -15.63 -20.28
C PHE A 113 14.59 -15.30 -19.98
N TYR A 114 14.85 -14.60 -18.90
CA TYR A 114 16.19 -14.48 -18.33
C TYR A 114 16.14 -13.62 -17.08
N ARG A 115 17.25 -13.67 -16.34
CA ARG A 115 17.40 -12.89 -15.13
C ARG A 115 18.68 -12.10 -15.20
N ILE A 116 18.61 -10.87 -14.75
CA ILE A 116 19.79 -10.06 -14.54
C ILE A 116 20.24 -10.33 -13.11
N LYS A 117 21.45 -10.91 -13.00
CA LYS A 117 22.05 -11.15 -11.69
C LYS A 117 23.03 -10.05 -11.41
N LYS A 118 22.95 -9.49 -10.23
CA LYS A 118 23.95 -8.56 -9.72
C LYS A 118 24.87 -9.30 -8.75
N CYS A 119 26.11 -9.12 -8.96
CA CYS A 119 27.10 -9.67 -8.04
C CYS A 119 27.25 -8.78 -6.82
#